data_078275589bd35f33f6224a988ec5a2f9
#
_entry.id   078275589bd35f33f6224a988ec5a2f9
#
_cell.length_a   1.000
_cell.length_b   1.000
_cell.length_c   1.000
_cell.angle_alpha   90.00
_cell.angle_beta   90.00
_cell.angle_gamma   90.00
#
_symmetry.space_group_name_H-M   'P 1'
#
loop_
_entity.id
_entity.type
_entity.pdbx_description
1 polymer ?
#
loop_
_entity_poly.entity_id
_entity_poly.type
_entity_poly.pdbx_seq_one_letter_code
_entity_poly.pdbx_strand_id
1 'polypeptide(L)'
;AINRADSGVAPTTSASLVWVLSNFGPNITVFAPTNLAFQQLLTVQITQALIAQGVPPLTAAAQAAFLASTPAVFSTPALYPVLTPTVVKGIVVYHLLGSRAFLNNFPTAATSYPTLLNSAVPTHPGVSLNCTFTGPFVSAATVKGIANPTASNILINPTPEPNGTSDQFFVNGVIHKIDQVLRPQ
;
A
#
# COMPACT_ATOMS: atom_id res chain seq x y z
N ALA A 1 -4.36 -8.75 2.45
CA ALA A 1 -3.05 -8.64 1.78
C ALA A 1 -1.93 -9.23 2.65
N ILE A 2 -1.72 -8.76 3.89
CA ILE A 2 -0.60 -9.20 4.76
C ILE A 2 -0.60 -10.73 4.93
N ASN A 3 -1.72 -11.34 5.30
CA ASN A 3 -1.81 -12.80 5.46
C ASN A 3 -1.50 -13.56 4.15
N ARG A 4 -1.79 -12.98 2.99
CA ARG A 4 -1.42 -13.57 1.68
C ARG A 4 0.07 -13.43 1.41
N ALA A 5 0.66 -12.29 1.74
CA ALA A 5 2.10 -12.05 1.62
C ALA A 5 2.93 -13.00 2.50
N ASP A 6 2.41 -13.34 3.68
CA ASP A 6 3.04 -14.24 4.65
C ASP A 6 2.66 -15.72 4.46
N SER A 7 1.99 -16.08 3.36
CA SER A 7 1.62 -17.48 3.09
C SER A 7 2.87 -18.39 3.08
N GLY A 8 2.90 -19.37 3.99
CA GLY A 8 4.04 -20.26 4.19
C GLY A 8 5.15 -19.72 5.10
N VAL A 9 4.98 -18.53 5.68
CA VAL A 9 5.92 -17.94 6.64
C VAL A 9 5.35 -18.01 8.05
N ALA A 10 6.14 -18.49 9.01
CA ALA A 10 5.71 -18.53 10.40
C ALA A 10 5.55 -17.11 10.98
N PRO A 11 4.42 -16.77 11.59
CA PRO A 11 4.11 -15.42 12.07
C PRO A 11 5.02 -14.96 13.24
N THR A 12 5.82 -15.86 13.78
CA THR A 12 6.75 -15.59 14.88
C THR A 12 8.18 -15.25 14.42
N THR A 13 8.42 -15.22 13.10
CA THR A 13 9.74 -14.95 12.54
C THR A 13 9.84 -13.54 11.95
N SER A 14 11.03 -12.95 11.96
CA SER A 14 11.30 -11.64 11.35
C SER A 14 11.09 -11.60 9.82
N ALA A 15 10.90 -12.74 9.18
CA ALA A 15 10.54 -12.85 7.77
C ALA A 15 9.04 -12.57 7.53
N SER A 16 8.21 -12.64 8.59
CA SER A 16 6.78 -12.37 8.53
C SER A 16 6.49 -10.87 8.63
N LEU A 17 5.62 -10.37 7.76
CA LEU A 17 5.12 -8.99 7.82
C LEU A 17 4.23 -8.78 9.05
N VAL A 18 3.49 -9.82 9.48
CA VAL A 18 2.72 -9.77 10.74
C VAL A 18 3.66 -9.52 11.90
N TRP A 19 4.80 -10.24 11.97
CA TRP A 19 5.80 -10.03 13.01
C TRP A 19 6.39 -8.62 12.97
N VAL A 20 6.83 -8.17 11.79
CA VAL A 20 7.42 -6.81 11.61
C VAL A 20 6.45 -5.73 12.05
N LEU A 21 5.19 -5.83 11.65
CA LEU A 21 4.16 -4.83 11.95
C LEU A 21 3.67 -4.89 13.41
N SER A 22 3.85 -6.01 14.11
CA SER A 22 3.41 -6.20 15.51
C SER A 22 4.49 -5.95 16.54
N ASN A 23 5.77 -5.88 16.13
CA ASN A 23 6.87 -5.67 17.07
C ASN A 23 7.06 -4.19 17.42
N PHE A 24 7.43 -3.92 18.67
CA PHE A 24 7.66 -2.57 19.19
C PHE A 24 8.98 -1.94 18.72
N GLY A 25 9.90 -2.73 18.11
CA GLY A 25 11.22 -2.26 17.70
C GLY A 25 11.26 -1.40 16.43
N PRO A 26 10.58 -1.75 15.35
CA PRO A 26 10.62 -0.99 14.11
C PRO A 26 9.98 0.40 14.26
N ASN A 27 10.70 1.45 13.88
CA ASN A 27 10.12 2.78 13.64
C ASN A 27 9.71 2.85 12.18
N ILE A 28 8.45 2.58 11.88
CA ILE A 28 7.96 2.50 10.50
C ILE A 28 6.90 3.54 10.18
N THR A 29 6.79 3.90 8.92
CA THR A 29 5.63 4.59 8.37
C THR A 29 4.88 3.63 7.47
N VAL A 30 3.57 3.53 7.65
CA VAL A 30 2.68 2.71 6.84
C VAL A 30 1.79 3.61 6.00
N PHE A 31 1.93 3.54 4.69
CA PHE A 31 0.93 4.08 3.77
C PHE A 31 -0.15 3.02 3.56
N ALA A 32 -1.30 3.19 4.18
CA ALA A 32 -2.40 2.22 4.18
C ALA A 32 -3.44 2.57 3.09
N PRO A 33 -3.47 1.86 1.95
CA PRO A 33 -4.49 2.09 0.93
C PRO A 33 -5.88 1.81 1.48
N THR A 34 -6.85 2.64 1.10
CA THR A 34 -8.26 2.38 1.40
C THR A 34 -8.76 1.12 0.71
N ASN A 35 -9.89 0.57 1.17
CA ASN A 35 -10.55 -0.55 0.50
C ASN A 35 -10.87 -0.22 -0.96
N LEU A 36 -11.29 1.03 -1.23
CA LEU A 36 -11.58 1.50 -2.59
C LEU A 36 -10.33 1.51 -3.47
N ALA A 37 -9.18 1.93 -2.94
CA ALA A 37 -7.90 1.90 -3.65
C ALA A 37 -7.51 0.47 -4.08
N PHE A 38 -7.66 -0.51 -3.16
CA PHE A 38 -7.44 -1.92 -3.49
C PHE A 38 -8.46 -2.42 -4.53
N GLN A 39 -9.73 -2.09 -4.37
CA GLN A 39 -10.77 -2.49 -5.29
C GLN A 39 -10.48 -2.00 -6.71
N GLN A 40 -10.09 -0.75 -6.86
CA GLN A 40 -9.75 -0.15 -8.16
C GLN A 40 -8.57 -0.88 -8.82
N LEU A 41 -7.46 -1.07 -8.10
CA LEU A 41 -6.29 -1.77 -8.63
C LEU A 41 -6.63 -3.21 -9.02
N LEU A 42 -7.28 -3.96 -8.13
CA LEU A 42 -7.59 -5.37 -8.34
C LEU A 42 -8.59 -5.57 -9.47
N THR A 43 -9.60 -4.69 -9.62
CA THR A 43 -10.53 -4.73 -10.74
C THR A 43 -9.78 -4.69 -12.07
N VAL A 44 -8.83 -3.76 -12.23
CA VAL A 44 -8.05 -3.66 -13.48
C VAL A 44 -7.22 -4.93 -13.71
N GLN A 45 -6.50 -5.40 -12.72
CA GLN A 45 -5.62 -6.58 -12.86
C GLN A 45 -6.39 -7.86 -13.12
N ILE A 46 -7.49 -8.09 -12.40
CA ILE A 46 -8.35 -9.27 -12.60
C ILE A 46 -9.01 -9.21 -13.97
N THR A 47 -9.50 -8.03 -14.41
CA THR A 47 -10.06 -7.86 -15.76
C THR A 47 -9.06 -8.28 -16.83
N GLN A 48 -7.82 -7.79 -16.75
CA GLN A 48 -6.77 -8.14 -17.70
C GLN A 48 -6.46 -9.64 -17.69
N ALA A 49 -6.38 -10.26 -16.52
CA ALA A 49 -6.14 -11.68 -16.39
C ALA A 49 -7.29 -12.53 -17.00
N LEU A 50 -8.54 -12.13 -16.79
CA LEU A 50 -9.71 -12.82 -17.35
C LEU A 50 -9.76 -12.69 -18.89
N ILE A 51 -9.46 -11.49 -19.42
CA ILE A 51 -9.37 -11.27 -20.87
C ILE A 51 -8.27 -12.15 -21.47
N ALA A 52 -7.11 -12.26 -20.83
CA ALA A 52 -6.02 -13.12 -21.26
C ALA A 52 -6.41 -14.62 -21.26
N GLN A 53 -7.41 -15.02 -20.44
CA GLN A 53 -8.00 -16.35 -20.44
C GLN A 53 -9.14 -16.54 -21.46
N GLY A 54 -9.42 -15.54 -22.30
CA GLY A 54 -10.46 -15.57 -23.34
C GLY A 54 -11.83 -15.14 -22.88
N VAL A 55 -11.98 -14.59 -21.67
CA VAL A 55 -13.27 -14.05 -21.21
C VAL A 55 -13.58 -12.75 -21.96
N PRO A 56 -14.79 -12.54 -22.51
CA PRO A 56 -15.14 -11.30 -23.18
C PRO A 56 -14.97 -10.09 -22.27
N PRO A 57 -14.46 -8.93 -22.79
CA PRO A 57 -14.06 -7.79 -21.96
C PRO A 57 -15.13 -7.28 -21.01
N LEU A 58 -16.39 -7.22 -21.46
CA LEU A 58 -17.50 -6.73 -20.64
C LEU A 58 -17.83 -7.67 -19.49
N THR A 59 -17.79 -8.98 -19.75
CA THR A 59 -17.98 -10.03 -18.74
C THR A 59 -16.81 -10.05 -17.75
N ALA A 60 -15.58 -9.94 -18.27
CA ALA A 60 -14.37 -9.86 -17.45
C ALA A 60 -14.41 -8.66 -16.49
N ALA A 61 -14.80 -7.49 -16.97
CA ALA A 61 -14.91 -6.29 -16.12
C ALA A 61 -15.96 -6.45 -15.01
N ALA A 62 -17.13 -7.01 -15.33
CA ALA A 62 -18.19 -7.24 -14.34
C ALA A 62 -17.76 -8.27 -13.28
N GLN A 63 -17.15 -9.38 -13.68
CA GLN A 63 -16.63 -10.40 -12.77
C GLN A 63 -15.49 -9.84 -11.89
N ALA A 64 -14.59 -9.07 -12.48
CA ALA A 64 -13.47 -8.47 -11.74
C ALA A 64 -13.97 -7.47 -10.69
N ALA A 65 -14.95 -6.63 -11.01
CA ALA A 65 -15.54 -5.69 -10.08
C ALA A 65 -16.19 -6.39 -8.88
N PHE A 66 -16.91 -7.49 -9.14
CA PHE A 66 -17.50 -8.32 -8.09
C PHE A 66 -16.43 -8.96 -7.19
N LEU A 67 -15.42 -9.60 -7.76
CA LEU A 67 -14.34 -10.24 -7.01
C LEU A 67 -13.54 -9.23 -6.18
N ALA A 68 -13.21 -8.09 -6.77
CA ALA A 68 -12.44 -7.03 -6.11
C ALA A 68 -13.20 -6.35 -4.97
N SER A 69 -14.53 -6.40 -4.94
CA SER A 69 -15.36 -5.76 -3.91
C SER A 69 -15.33 -6.50 -2.57
N THR A 70 -14.82 -7.73 -2.54
CA THR A 70 -14.82 -8.57 -1.33
C THR A 70 -13.44 -8.63 -0.68
N PRO A 71 -13.34 -8.57 0.67
CA PRO A 71 -12.08 -8.81 1.37
C PRO A 71 -11.47 -10.19 1.10
N ALA A 72 -12.30 -11.16 0.69
CA ALA A 72 -11.90 -12.52 0.34
C ALA A 72 -11.04 -12.60 -0.94
N VAL A 73 -10.90 -11.52 -1.72
CA VAL A 73 -10.10 -11.49 -2.95
C VAL A 73 -8.68 -12.06 -2.76
N PHE A 74 -8.02 -11.78 -1.64
CA PHE A 74 -6.69 -12.28 -1.33
C PHE A 74 -6.64 -13.77 -0.93
N SER A 75 -7.77 -14.37 -0.63
CA SER A 75 -7.92 -15.80 -0.28
C SER A 75 -8.67 -16.61 -1.34
N THR A 76 -9.02 -16.03 -2.47
CA THR A 76 -9.69 -16.70 -3.59
C THR A 76 -8.68 -17.52 -4.41
N PRO A 77 -8.77 -18.88 -4.43
CA PRO A 77 -7.78 -19.72 -5.11
C PRO A 77 -7.61 -19.39 -6.60
N ALA A 78 -8.68 -19.04 -7.29
CA ALA A 78 -8.63 -18.68 -8.72
C ALA A 78 -7.72 -17.47 -9.01
N LEU A 79 -7.46 -16.62 -8.02
CA LEU A 79 -6.60 -15.44 -8.15
C LEU A 79 -5.14 -15.69 -7.70
N TYR A 80 -4.82 -16.87 -7.19
CA TYR A 80 -3.46 -17.20 -6.74
C TYR A 80 -2.39 -17.08 -7.81
N PRO A 81 -2.63 -17.38 -9.10
CA PRO A 81 -1.64 -17.15 -10.15
C PRO A 81 -1.29 -15.66 -10.35
N VAL A 82 -2.23 -14.74 -10.05
CA VAL A 82 -2.05 -13.29 -10.18
C VAL A 82 -1.56 -12.68 -8.85
N LEU A 83 -2.17 -13.09 -7.74
CA LEU A 83 -1.87 -12.61 -6.38
C LEU A 83 -0.94 -13.58 -5.66
N THR A 84 0.25 -13.84 -6.23
CA THR A 84 1.24 -14.70 -5.56
C THR A 84 1.72 -14.08 -4.25
N PRO A 85 2.15 -14.86 -3.26
CA PRO A 85 2.69 -14.31 -2.01
C PRO A 85 3.82 -13.32 -2.24
N THR A 86 4.72 -13.61 -3.19
CA THR A 86 5.85 -12.73 -3.55
C THR A 86 5.39 -11.40 -4.10
N VAL A 87 4.44 -11.39 -5.03
CA VAL A 87 3.88 -10.16 -5.61
C VAL A 87 3.20 -9.33 -4.53
N VAL A 88 2.34 -9.95 -3.72
CA VAL A 88 1.63 -9.26 -2.64
C VAL A 88 2.61 -8.75 -1.59
N LYS A 89 3.64 -9.53 -1.23
CA LYS A 89 4.70 -9.09 -0.31
C LYS A 89 5.46 -7.88 -0.86
N GLY A 90 5.86 -7.91 -2.12
CA GLY A 90 6.52 -6.77 -2.78
C GLY A 90 5.69 -5.50 -2.71
N ILE A 91 4.40 -5.58 -2.99
CA ILE A 91 3.47 -4.46 -2.86
C ILE A 91 3.41 -3.98 -1.40
N VAL A 92 3.21 -4.87 -0.42
CA VAL A 92 3.09 -4.47 1.00
C VAL A 92 4.37 -3.79 1.49
N VAL A 93 5.56 -4.36 1.27
CA VAL A 93 6.82 -3.75 1.72
C VAL A 93 7.13 -2.43 1.02
N TYR A 94 6.57 -2.20 -0.17
CA TYR A 94 6.66 -0.94 -0.90
C TYR A 94 5.83 0.18 -0.26
N HIS A 95 4.83 -0.16 0.55
CA HIS A 95 4.02 0.79 1.33
C HIS A 95 4.63 1.13 2.71
N LEU A 96 5.81 0.59 3.01
CA LEU A 96 6.44 0.74 4.32
C LEU A 96 7.77 1.52 4.20
N LEU A 97 7.90 2.62 4.94
CA LEU A 97 9.21 3.25 5.16
C LEU A 97 9.84 2.68 6.44
N GLY A 98 11.16 2.54 6.44
CA GLY A 98 11.94 2.11 7.59
C GLY A 98 12.21 3.23 8.62
N SER A 99 11.44 4.29 8.59
CA SER A 99 11.53 5.42 9.52
C SER A 99 10.14 5.98 9.82
N ARG A 100 10.01 6.64 10.97
CA ARG A 100 8.76 7.32 11.35
C ARG A 100 8.72 8.69 10.68
N ALA A 101 7.70 8.96 9.88
CA ALA A 101 7.52 10.23 9.18
C ALA A 101 6.08 10.75 9.37
N PHE A 102 5.95 11.86 10.08
CA PHE A 102 4.71 12.61 10.21
C PHE A 102 4.56 13.59 9.03
N LEU A 103 3.36 14.02 8.72
CA LEU A 103 3.09 14.89 7.58
C LEU A 103 3.88 16.20 7.61
N ASN A 104 4.08 16.77 8.79
CA ASN A 104 4.87 17.99 8.97
C ASN A 104 6.38 17.82 8.69
N ASN A 105 6.86 16.58 8.61
CA ASN A 105 8.24 16.25 8.25
C ASN A 105 8.39 15.93 6.75
N PHE A 106 7.31 15.94 5.98
CA PHE A 106 7.39 15.68 4.55
C PHE A 106 7.99 16.87 3.81
N PRO A 107 8.75 16.61 2.74
CA PRO A 107 9.32 17.67 1.93
C PRO A 107 8.26 18.45 1.17
N THR A 108 8.51 19.75 0.96
CA THR A 108 7.64 20.63 0.14
C THR A 108 7.90 20.47 -1.36
N ALA A 109 8.99 19.81 -1.74
CA ALA A 109 9.26 19.40 -3.11
C ALA A 109 9.27 17.87 -3.19
N ALA A 110 8.80 17.32 -4.30
CA ALA A 110 8.76 15.87 -4.52
C ALA A 110 10.14 15.24 -4.34
N THR A 111 10.31 14.44 -3.29
CA THR A 111 11.59 13.84 -2.90
C THR A 111 11.42 12.33 -2.71
N SER A 112 12.37 11.56 -3.23
CA SER A 112 12.36 10.10 -3.12
C SER A 112 12.83 9.60 -1.77
N TYR A 113 12.11 8.63 -1.22
CA TYR A 113 12.41 7.95 0.05
C TYR A 113 12.45 6.45 -0.17
N PRO A 114 13.47 5.75 0.38
CA PRO A 114 13.55 4.30 0.30
C PRO A 114 12.42 3.67 1.11
N THR A 115 11.88 2.58 0.58
CA THR A 115 10.88 1.73 1.24
C THR A 115 11.53 0.46 1.77
N LEU A 116 10.81 -0.38 2.49
CA LEU A 116 11.34 -1.69 2.90
C LEU A 116 11.62 -2.62 1.70
N LEU A 117 11.07 -2.34 0.51
CA LEU A 117 11.44 -3.03 -0.72
C LEU A 117 12.93 -2.86 -1.04
N ASN A 118 13.52 -1.71 -0.70
CA ASN A 118 14.94 -1.44 -0.94
C ASN A 118 15.89 -2.39 -0.20
N SER A 119 15.42 -3.08 0.83
CA SER A 119 16.20 -4.15 1.48
C SER A 119 16.45 -5.34 0.54
N ALA A 120 15.52 -5.62 -0.38
CA ALA A 120 15.65 -6.69 -1.38
C ALA A 120 16.13 -6.16 -2.74
N VAL A 121 15.80 -4.90 -3.07
CA VAL A 121 16.16 -4.23 -4.32
C VAL A 121 16.81 -2.88 -4.00
N PRO A 122 18.11 -2.84 -3.66
CA PRO A 122 18.79 -1.61 -3.20
C PRO A 122 18.77 -0.44 -4.19
N THR A 123 18.69 -0.73 -5.49
CA THR A 123 18.66 0.28 -6.56
C THR A 123 17.26 0.84 -6.85
N HIS A 124 16.22 0.33 -6.18
CA HIS A 124 14.85 0.82 -6.39
C HIS A 124 14.73 2.27 -5.92
N PRO A 125 14.11 3.18 -6.70
CA PRO A 125 14.03 4.62 -6.35
C PRO A 125 13.15 4.91 -5.12
N GLY A 126 12.43 3.92 -4.60
CA GLY A 126 11.49 4.10 -3.49
C GLY A 126 10.22 4.81 -3.91
N VAL A 127 9.64 5.58 -2.98
CA VAL A 127 8.44 6.39 -3.20
C VAL A 127 8.77 7.87 -3.13
N SER A 128 8.06 8.69 -3.91
CA SER A 128 8.21 10.14 -3.84
C SER A 128 7.17 10.74 -2.89
N LEU A 129 7.63 11.51 -1.91
CA LEU A 129 6.78 12.23 -0.95
C LEU A 129 6.74 13.71 -1.29
N ASN A 130 5.59 14.34 -1.06
CA ASN A 130 5.42 15.78 -1.16
C ASN A 130 4.35 16.25 -0.19
N CYS A 131 4.49 17.49 0.29
CA CYS A 131 3.53 18.11 1.20
C CYS A 131 3.39 19.60 0.86
N THR A 132 2.18 20.13 1.03
CA THR A 132 1.85 21.53 0.87
C THR A 132 1.32 22.08 2.18
N PHE A 133 1.75 23.29 2.53
CA PHE A 133 1.30 23.97 3.73
C PHE A 133 0.43 25.19 3.40
N THR A 134 -0.53 25.47 4.27
CA THR A 134 -1.27 26.71 4.31
C THR A 134 -1.07 27.31 5.71
N GLY A 135 -0.20 28.32 5.79
CA GLY A 135 0.31 28.79 7.08
C GLY A 135 1.08 27.67 7.78
N PRO A 136 0.80 27.38 9.07
CA PRO A 136 1.48 26.32 9.82
C PRO A 136 0.88 24.92 9.59
N PHE A 137 -0.20 24.81 8.81
CA PHE A 137 -0.96 23.55 8.67
C PHE A 137 -0.65 22.85 7.36
N VAL A 138 -0.56 21.53 7.39
CA VAL A 138 -0.52 20.70 6.18
C VAL A 138 -1.87 20.77 5.49
N SER A 139 -1.92 21.30 4.27
CA SER A 139 -3.14 21.41 3.46
C SER A 139 -3.29 20.30 2.44
N ALA A 140 -2.18 19.72 1.97
CA ALA A 140 -2.15 18.55 1.10
C ALA A 140 -0.87 17.75 1.33
N ALA A 141 -0.96 16.44 1.21
CA ALA A 141 0.20 15.56 1.22
C ALA A 141 -0.02 14.42 0.24
N THR A 142 1.04 14.03 -0.46
CA THR A 142 0.98 12.98 -1.48
C THR A 142 2.14 12.02 -1.34
N VAL A 143 1.89 10.78 -1.76
CA VAL A 143 2.91 9.75 -1.97
C VAL A 143 2.75 9.14 -3.35
N LYS A 144 3.85 8.98 -4.09
CA LYS A 144 3.80 8.42 -5.45
C LYS A 144 4.74 7.23 -5.57
N GLY A 145 4.18 6.07 -5.96
CA GLY A 145 4.95 4.92 -6.42
C GLY A 145 5.45 5.13 -7.83
N ILE A 146 6.57 4.48 -8.18
CA ILE A 146 7.24 4.69 -9.48
C ILE A 146 6.33 4.37 -10.66
N ALA A 147 5.47 3.35 -10.57
CA ALA A 147 4.55 2.94 -11.63
C ALA A 147 3.13 3.53 -11.48
N ASN A 148 2.90 4.40 -10.50
CA ASN A 148 1.64 5.12 -10.41
C ASN A 148 1.64 6.28 -11.43
N PRO A 149 0.64 6.41 -12.29
CA PRO A 149 0.55 7.53 -13.24
C PRO A 149 0.41 8.87 -12.53
N THR A 150 -0.33 8.89 -11.43
CA THR A 150 -0.56 10.07 -10.57
C THR A 150 -0.10 9.79 -9.15
N ALA A 151 0.17 10.83 -8.38
CA ALA A 151 0.41 10.68 -6.95
C ALA A 151 -0.86 10.25 -6.22
N SER A 152 -0.70 9.43 -5.20
CA SER A 152 -1.76 9.11 -4.25
C SER A 152 -1.89 10.23 -3.23
N ASN A 153 -3.11 10.67 -2.95
CA ASN A 153 -3.36 11.62 -1.88
C ASN A 153 -3.35 10.91 -0.52
N ILE A 154 -2.72 11.53 0.45
CA ILE A 154 -2.89 11.15 1.84
C ILE A 154 -4.15 11.82 2.35
N LEU A 155 -5.05 11.04 2.94
CA LEU A 155 -6.30 11.54 3.49
C LEU A 155 -6.01 12.26 4.81
N ILE A 156 -5.99 13.59 4.79
CA ILE A 156 -5.58 14.40 5.95
C ILE A 156 -6.72 14.49 6.97
N ASN A 157 -6.57 13.78 8.07
CA ASN A 157 -7.38 13.89 9.28
C ASN A 157 -6.58 13.34 10.46
N PRO A 158 -5.90 14.19 11.25
CA PRO A 158 -5.06 13.77 12.37
C PRO A 158 -5.86 13.44 13.65
N THR A 159 -7.19 13.42 13.59
CA THR A 159 -8.02 12.97 14.71
C THR A 159 -7.58 11.56 15.15
N PRO A 160 -7.53 11.23 16.43
CA PRO A 160 -7.20 9.88 16.88
C PRO A 160 -8.13 8.80 16.31
N GLU A 161 -7.63 7.56 16.19
CA GLU A 161 -8.47 6.42 15.81
C GLU A 161 -9.73 6.32 16.70
N PRO A 162 -10.88 5.86 16.17
CA PRO A 162 -11.03 5.18 14.86
C PRO A 162 -11.30 6.11 13.67
N ASN A 163 -11.42 7.42 13.88
CA ASN A 163 -11.86 8.37 12.86
C ASN A 163 -10.70 8.98 12.05
N GLY A 164 -9.48 8.90 12.56
CA GLY A 164 -8.30 9.46 11.93
C GLY A 164 -7.86 8.74 10.66
N THR A 165 -7.18 9.46 9.80
CA THR A 165 -6.66 8.95 8.53
C THR A 165 -5.21 9.31 8.26
N SER A 166 -4.65 10.31 8.96
CA SER A 166 -3.26 10.70 8.86
C SER A 166 -2.63 10.88 10.24
N ASP A 167 -1.32 10.79 10.30
CA ASP A 167 -0.53 10.93 11.53
C ASP A 167 -1.03 10.02 12.69
N GLN A 168 -1.62 8.87 12.34
CA GLN A 168 -2.08 7.91 13.34
C GLN A 168 -0.89 7.26 14.01
N PHE A 169 -0.63 7.66 15.24
CA PHE A 169 0.55 7.28 15.99
C PHE A 169 0.33 5.98 16.76
N PHE A 170 1.27 5.06 16.61
CA PHE A 170 1.35 3.79 17.34
C PHE A 170 2.76 3.62 17.92
N VAL A 171 2.90 2.72 18.88
CA VAL A 171 4.18 2.49 19.57
C VAL A 171 5.31 2.17 18.59
N ASN A 172 5.01 1.43 17.51
CA ASN A 172 5.97 0.96 16.51
C ASN A 172 6.00 1.80 15.22
N GLY A 173 5.20 2.87 15.11
CA GLY A 173 5.21 3.66 13.88
C GLY A 173 4.07 4.66 13.75
N VAL A 174 3.87 5.12 12.52
CA VAL A 174 2.78 6.02 12.13
C VAL A 174 2.08 5.48 10.90
N ILE A 175 0.77 5.67 10.80
CA ILE A 175 -0.06 5.24 9.67
C ILE A 175 -0.68 6.45 9.00
N HIS A 176 -0.65 6.47 7.66
CA HIS A 176 -1.38 7.40 6.80
C HIS A 176 -2.25 6.61 5.83
N LYS A 177 -3.55 6.87 5.80
CA LYS A 177 -4.46 6.30 4.79
C LYS A 177 -4.29 7.04 3.45
N ILE A 178 -4.25 6.27 2.37
CA ILE A 178 -4.02 6.77 1.01
C ILE A 178 -5.09 6.28 0.04
N ASP A 179 -5.35 7.07 -1.01
CA ASP A 179 -6.43 6.83 -1.97
C ASP A 179 -6.05 5.94 -3.17
N GLN A 180 -4.77 5.58 -3.31
CA GLN A 180 -4.29 4.64 -4.32
C GLN A 180 -3.33 3.62 -3.72
N VAL A 181 -3.25 2.42 -4.32
CA VAL A 181 -2.20 1.45 -4.00
C VAL A 181 -0.90 1.88 -4.70
N LEU A 182 0.20 1.92 -3.95
CA LEU A 182 1.51 2.24 -4.51
C LEU A 182 2.04 1.06 -5.33
N ARG A 183 2.52 1.35 -6.53
CA ARG A 183 2.98 0.35 -7.49
C ARG A 183 4.49 0.47 -7.65
N PRO A 184 5.25 -0.60 -7.34
CA PRO A 184 6.72 -0.59 -7.43
C PRO A 184 7.23 -0.69 -8.88
N GLN A 185 6.41 -1.20 -9.80
CA GLN A 185 6.68 -1.40 -11.23
C GLN A 185 5.40 -1.58 -12.02
#